data_570242edeb79e8f324965c43fc6dd507
#
_entry.id   570242edeb79e8f324965c43fc6dd507
#
_cell.length_a   1.000
_cell.length_b   1.000
_cell.length_c   1.000
_cell.angle_alpha   90.00
_cell.angle_beta   90.00
_cell.angle_gamma   90.00
#
_symmetry.space_group_name_H-M   'P 1'
#
loop_
_entity.id
_entity.type
_entity.pdbx_description
1 polymer ?
#
loop_
_entity_poly.entity_id
_entity_poly.type
_entity_poly.pdbx_seq_one_letter_code
_entity_poly.pdbx_strand_id
1 'polypeptide(L)'
;NEKPGEKAGRFGFVDFIDDKEVSKALFNAVEKWAKSKGMTEIHGPLGFTDMDPEGTLVEGFDQLSTMSAIYNYPYYPQHIESMGYEKAIDWVEYKIKVPECVPEKHQRISDIVQRKYNLRILKFKSASDVYKGNYGQKIFDLINNAYADLYGYSTLSQRQIDYYVKMYIPLLRLEN
;
A
#
# COMPACT_ATOMS: atom_id res chain seq x y z
N ASN A 1 10.21 2.25 10.32
CA ASN A 1 9.01 1.71 10.99
C ASN A 1 9.37 0.36 11.59
N GLU A 2 9.68 0.37 12.87
CA GLU A 2 10.00 -0.86 13.60
C GLU A 2 8.76 -1.30 14.34
N LYS A 3 8.25 -2.49 14.03
CA LYS A 3 7.38 -3.16 14.99
C LYS A 3 8.25 -3.52 16.19
N PRO A 4 7.82 -3.25 17.43
CA PRO A 4 8.62 -3.56 18.60
C PRO A 4 9.03 -5.04 18.60
N GLY A 5 10.35 -5.30 18.65
CA GLY A 5 10.93 -6.64 18.65
C GLY A 5 11.28 -7.23 17.28
N GLU A 6 10.88 -6.63 16.18
CA GLU A 6 11.33 -7.03 14.84
C GLU A 6 12.75 -6.50 14.57
N LYS A 7 13.63 -7.38 14.10
CA LYS A 7 14.96 -7.04 13.59
C LYS A 7 14.98 -7.13 12.06
N ALA A 8 13.92 -6.66 11.43
CA ALA A 8 13.74 -6.65 9.99
C ALA A 8 14.02 -5.25 9.42
N GLY A 9 14.88 -5.18 8.41
CA GLY A 9 15.08 -3.99 7.59
C GLY A 9 14.12 -3.98 6.42
N ARG A 10 13.91 -2.78 5.83
CA ARG A 10 13.16 -2.62 4.57
C ARG A 10 14.08 -2.04 3.51
N PHE A 11 13.86 -2.47 2.27
CA PHE A 11 14.35 -1.77 1.08
C PHE A 11 13.17 -1.47 0.15
N GLY A 12 13.23 -0.36 -0.55
CA GLY A 12 12.22 0.03 -1.52
C GLY A 12 12.80 1.02 -2.53
N PHE A 13 11.96 1.48 -3.46
CA PHE A 13 12.36 2.40 -4.53
C PHE A 13 13.55 1.88 -5.32
N VAL A 14 13.66 0.55 -5.46
CA VAL A 14 14.77 -0.11 -6.14
C VAL A 14 14.54 -0.07 -7.65
N ASP A 15 15.57 0.36 -8.37
CA ASP A 15 15.60 0.34 -9.82
C ASP A 15 17.00 -0.05 -10.31
N PHE A 16 17.08 -0.94 -11.30
CA PHE A 16 18.33 -1.41 -11.86
C PHE A 16 18.15 -1.92 -13.29
N ILE A 17 19.24 -1.85 -14.07
CA ILE A 17 19.31 -2.41 -15.42
C ILE A 17 19.41 -3.94 -15.38
N ASP A 18 19.12 -4.60 -16.52
CA ASP A 18 19.28 -6.07 -16.66
C ASP A 18 20.76 -6.49 -16.67
N ASP A 19 21.40 -6.29 -15.51
CA ASP A 19 22.78 -6.67 -15.24
C ASP A 19 22.86 -7.24 -13.81
N LYS A 20 23.24 -8.53 -13.73
CA LYS A 20 23.31 -9.24 -12.45
C LYS A 20 24.38 -8.70 -11.50
N GLU A 21 25.45 -8.13 -12.01
CA GLU A 21 26.49 -7.54 -11.17
C GLU A 21 26.00 -6.23 -10.55
N VAL A 22 25.21 -5.44 -11.29
CA VAL A 22 24.60 -4.21 -10.79
C VAL A 22 23.58 -4.53 -9.69
N SER A 23 22.61 -5.42 -9.96
CA SER A 23 21.62 -5.81 -8.97
C SER A 23 22.25 -6.40 -7.72
N LYS A 24 23.22 -7.31 -7.88
CA LYS A 24 23.96 -7.91 -6.77
C LYS A 24 24.72 -6.87 -5.93
N ALA A 25 25.33 -5.88 -6.57
CA ALA A 25 26.03 -4.81 -5.84
C ALA A 25 25.05 -3.98 -5.00
N LEU A 26 23.87 -3.63 -5.53
CA LEU A 26 22.85 -2.90 -4.81
C LEU A 26 22.34 -3.69 -3.60
N PHE A 27 21.93 -4.94 -3.79
CA PHE A 27 21.41 -5.77 -2.70
C PHE A 27 22.48 -6.08 -1.64
N ASN A 28 23.72 -6.34 -2.03
CA ASN A 28 24.84 -6.49 -1.08
C ASN A 28 25.03 -5.22 -0.21
N ALA A 29 24.86 -4.03 -0.79
CA ALA A 29 24.98 -2.79 -0.04
C ALA A 29 23.85 -2.67 1.01
N VAL A 30 22.61 -3.01 0.64
CA VAL A 30 21.46 -3.04 1.55
C VAL A 30 21.68 -4.05 2.67
N GLU A 31 22.10 -5.27 2.34
CA GLU A 31 22.36 -6.31 3.34
C GLU A 31 23.49 -5.93 4.32
N LYS A 32 24.57 -5.38 3.79
CA LYS A 32 25.68 -4.91 4.62
C LYS A 32 25.23 -3.81 5.58
N TRP A 33 24.42 -2.89 5.10
CA TRP A 33 23.86 -1.84 5.94
C TRP A 33 22.92 -2.43 6.99
N ALA A 34 22.00 -3.31 6.64
CA ALA A 34 21.07 -3.94 7.55
C ALA A 34 21.80 -4.72 8.65
N LYS A 35 22.79 -5.53 8.28
CA LYS A 35 23.67 -6.24 9.22
C LYS A 35 24.39 -5.28 10.17
N SER A 36 24.88 -4.13 9.69
CA SER A 36 25.52 -3.11 10.53
C SER A 36 24.58 -2.48 11.55
N LYS A 37 23.26 -2.55 11.31
CA LYS A 37 22.21 -2.08 12.23
C LYS A 37 21.64 -3.18 13.12
N GLY A 38 22.20 -4.40 13.06
CA GLY A 38 21.74 -5.54 13.84
C GLY A 38 20.45 -6.16 13.34
N MET A 39 20.07 -5.90 12.08
CA MET A 39 18.93 -6.54 11.44
C MET A 39 19.29 -7.97 11.05
N THR A 40 18.34 -8.89 11.21
CA THR A 40 18.48 -10.30 10.85
C THR A 40 17.76 -10.67 9.57
N GLU A 41 16.83 -9.83 9.13
CA GLU A 41 16.01 -10.01 7.93
C GLU A 41 15.91 -8.71 7.15
N ILE A 42 15.62 -8.83 5.84
CA ILE A 42 15.33 -7.69 4.95
C ILE A 42 14.08 -8.03 4.16
N HIS A 43 13.13 -7.11 4.11
CA HIS A 43 11.88 -7.22 3.39
C HIS A 43 11.79 -6.15 2.31
N GLY A 44 11.24 -6.48 1.17
CA GLY A 44 11.05 -5.51 0.10
C GLY A 44 10.80 -6.16 -1.27
N PRO A 45 10.57 -5.32 -2.28
CA PRO A 45 10.49 -3.86 -2.20
C PRO A 45 9.28 -3.36 -1.42
N LEU A 46 9.50 -2.52 -0.42
CA LEU A 46 8.46 -1.90 0.41
C LEU A 46 8.85 -0.44 0.68
N GLY A 47 7.91 0.48 0.53
CA GLY A 47 8.13 1.87 0.88
C GLY A 47 8.20 2.14 2.39
N PHE A 48 8.19 3.41 2.76
CA PHE A 48 8.15 3.81 4.18
C PHE A 48 6.79 3.53 4.82
N THR A 49 5.73 3.56 4.01
CA THR A 49 4.35 3.33 4.43
C THR A 49 3.58 2.69 3.28
N ASP A 50 2.41 2.13 3.53
CA ASP A 50 1.47 1.61 2.53
C ASP A 50 0.98 2.65 1.50
N MET A 51 1.36 3.92 1.66
CA MET A 51 1.08 4.96 0.67
C MET A 51 2.17 5.05 -0.40
N ASP A 52 3.25 4.35 -0.23
CA ASP A 52 4.37 4.26 -1.16
C ASP A 52 4.24 3.03 -2.07
N PRO A 53 4.93 2.99 -3.22
CA PRO A 53 4.98 1.79 -4.06
C PRO A 53 5.56 0.58 -3.32
N GLU A 54 4.92 -0.56 -3.46
CA GLU A 54 5.28 -1.81 -2.80
C GLU A 54 5.25 -2.99 -3.75
N GLY A 55 6.12 -3.96 -3.52
CA GLY A 55 6.18 -5.22 -4.26
C GLY A 55 6.95 -5.16 -5.57
N THR A 56 6.86 -6.25 -6.29
CA THR A 56 7.47 -6.47 -7.61
C THR A 56 6.45 -7.11 -8.52
N LEU A 57 6.19 -6.52 -9.68
CA LEU A 57 5.29 -7.09 -10.68
C LEU A 57 5.84 -8.45 -11.14
N VAL A 58 5.01 -9.48 -11.06
CA VAL A 58 5.36 -10.86 -11.46
C VAL A 58 4.47 -11.40 -12.57
N GLU A 59 3.27 -10.84 -12.74
CA GLU A 59 2.31 -11.19 -13.80
C GLU A 59 1.62 -9.94 -14.33
N GLY A 60 1.13 -9.97 -15.58
CA GLY A 60 0.40 -8.85 -16.17
C GLY A 60 1.30 -7.76 -16.76
N PHE A 61 2.50 -8.08 -17.20
CA PHE A 61 3.43 -7.13 -17.83
C PHE A 61 2.89 -6.46 -19.11
N ASP A 62 1.88 -7.06 -19.73
CA ASP A 62 1.17 -6.57 -20.91
C ASP A 62 -0.10 -5.76 -20.56
N GLN A 63 -0.42 -5.63 -19.27
CA GLN A 63 -1.59 -4.90 -18.81
C GLN A 63 -1.22 -3.46 -18.43
N LEU A 64 -2.17 -2.55 -18.68
CA LEU A 64 -2.05 -1.20 -18.13
C LEU A 64 -2.28 -1.25 -16.62
N SER A 65 -1.26 -0.93 -15.85
CA SER A 65 -1.34 -0.90 -14.40
C SER A 65 -2.22 0.25 -13.90
N THR A 66 -2.77 0.07 -12.69
CA THR A 66 -3.47 1.15 -12.00
C THR A 66 -2.47 2.18 -11.42
N MET A 67 -2.97 3.31 -10.95
CA MET A 67 -2.13 4.38 -10.40
C MET A 67 -1.33 3.94 -9.16
N SER A 68 -1.84 2.96 -8.42
CA SER A 68 -1.21 2.45 -7.19
C SER A 68 -0.30 1.26 -7.42
N ALA A 69 -0.40 0.60 -8.59
CA ALA A 69 0.42 -0.55 -8.90
C ALA A 69 1.81 -0.14 -9.37
N ILE A 70 2.79 -0.96 -9.03
CA ILE A 70 4.16 -0.80 -9.50
C ILE A 70 4.33 -1.49 -10.85
N TYR A 71 5.18 -0.95 -11.72
CA TYR A 71 5.65 -1.62 -12.92
C TYR A 71 7.16 -1.80 -12.86
N ASN A 72 7.61 -2.98 -13.22
CA ASN A 72 9.01 -3.32 -13.43
C ASN A 72 9.14 -4.30 -14.59
N TYR A 73 10.35 -4.47 -15.13
CA TYR A 73 10.63 -5.45 -16.16
C TYR A 73 10.66 -6.88 -15.59
N PRO A 74 10.40 -7.91 -16.44
CA PRO A 74 10.38 -9.33 -16.02
C PRO A 74 11.68 -9.84 -15.39
N TYR A 75 12.81 -9.20 -15.64
CA TYR A 75 14.09 -9.63 -15.05
C TYR A 75 14.22 -9.30 -13.56
N TYR A 76 13.40 -8.37 -13.01
CA TYR A 76 13.49 -7.99 -11.60
C TYR A 76 13.30 -9.17 -10.63
N PRO A 77 12.17 -9.91 -10.67
CA PRO A 77 12.00 -11.05 -9.78
C PRO A 77 13.09 -12.10 -9.98
N GLN A 78 13.52 -12.36 -11.24
CA GLN A 78 14.55 -13.33 -11.54
C GLN A 78 15.91 -12.96 -10.89
N HIS A 79 16.29 -11.68 -10.93
CA HIS A 79 17.50 -11.20 -10.26
C HIS A 79 17.40 -11.34 -8.73
N ILE A 80 16.27 -10.91 -8.15
CA ILE A 80 16.03 -10.96 -6.71
C ILE A 80 16.09 -12.41 -6.21
N GLU A 81 15.38 -13.32 -6.85
CA GLU A 81 15.38 -14.75 -6.50
C GLU A 81 16.77 -15.40 -6.69
N SER A 82 17.52 -15.01 -7.74
CA SER A 82 18.86 -15.54 -7.96
C SER A 82 19.87 -15.18 -6.86
N MET A 83 19.56 -14.17 -6.04
CA MET A 83 20.35 -13.77 -4.87
C MET A 83 19.92 -14.46 -3.58
N GLY A 84 18.95 -15.38 -3.63
CA GLY A 84 18.47 -16.14 -2.48
C GLY A 84 17.31 -15.49 -1.72
N TYR A 85 16.68 -14.47 -2.28
CA TYR A 85 15.45 -13.92 -1.73
C TYR A 85 14.27 -14.82 -2.06
N GLU A 86 13.35 -14.96 -1.14
CA GLU A 86 12.15 -15.77 -1.28
C GLU A 86 10.90 -14.88 -1.27
N LYS A 87 9.89 -15.31 -2.00
CA LYS A 87 8.59 -14.63 -2.03
C LYS A 87 7.90 -14.75 -0.68
N ALA A 88 7.54 -13.61 -0.09
CA ALA A 88 6.84 -13.56 1.19
C ALA A 88 5.32 -13.58 1.04
N ILE A 89 4.78 -12.84 0.07
CA ILE A 89 3.34 -12.69 -0.16
C ILE A 89 3.06 -12.32 -1.62
N ASP A 90 1.84 -12.61 -2.08
CA ASP A 90 1.28 -12.08 -3.33
C ASP A 90 0.17 -11.07 -3.03
N TRP A 91 0.17 -9.95 -3.76
CA TRP A 91 -0.96 -9.06 -3.91
C TRP A 91 -1.55 -9.22 -5.29
N VAL A 92 -2.86 -9.22 -5.39
CA VAL A 92 -3.57 -9.41 -6.66
C VAL A 92 -4.47 -8.22 -6.97
N GLU A 93 -4.50 -7.83 -8.24
CA GLU A 93 -5.43 -6.84 -8.77
C GLU A 93 -6.53 -7.54 -9.57
N TYR A 94 -7.78 -7.10 -9.37
CA TYR A 94 -8.92 -7.61 -10.09
C TYR A 94 -9.53 -6.55 -11.00
N LYS A 95 -9.60 -6.84 -12.30
CA LYS A 95 -10.37 -6.02 -13.24
C LYS A 95 -11.84 -6.42 -13.21
N ILE A 96 -12.67 -5.57 -12.64
CA ILE A 96 -14.10 -5.82 -12.51
C ILE A 96 -14.84 -5.02 -13.57
N LYS A 97 -15.68 -5.70 -14.36
CA LYS A 97 -16.60 -5.03 -15.28
C LYS A 97 -17.78 -4.46 -14.48
N VAL A 98 -17.88 -3.14 -14.46
CA VAL A 98 -19.01 -2.47 -13.79
C VAL A 98 -20.28 -2.72 -14.60
N PRO A 99 -21.37 -3.25 -14.00
CA PRO A 99 -22.65 -3.43 -14.67
C PRO A 99 -23.32 -2.08 -14.95
N GLU A 100 -24.20 -2.02 -15.95
CA GLU A 100 -24.93 -0.80 -16.31
C GLU A 100 -25.82 -0.28 -15.18
N CYS A 101 -26.33 -1.16 -14.34
CA CYS A 101 -27.09 -0.81 -13.15
C CYS A 101 -26.73 -1.73 -11.99
N VAL A 102 -26.97 -1.26 -10.77
CA VAL A 102 -26.77 -2.08 -9.56
C VAL A 102 -27.77 -3.23 -9.58
N PRO A 103 -27.32 -4.51 -9.52
CA PRO A 103 -28.24 -5.65 -9.47
C PRO A 103 -29.19 -5.54 -8.26
N GLU A 104 -30.47 -5.85 -8.47
CA GLU A 104 -31.52 -5.74 -7.43
C GLU A 104 -31.17 -6.49 -6.14
N LYS A 105 -30.51 -7.65 -6.27
CA LYS A 105 -30.03 -8.40 -5.10
C LYS A 105 -29.07 -7.57 -4.24
N HIS A 106 -28.14 -6.85 -4.85
CA HIS A 106 -27.17 -6.03 -4.12
C HIS A 106 -27.85 -4.82 -3.50
N GLN A 107 -28.75 -4.17 -4.21
CA GLN A 107 -29.55 -3.07 -3.67
C GLN A 107 -30.33 -3.51 -2.42
N ARG A 108 -31.05 -4.61 -2.51
CA ARG A 108 -31.82 -5.16 -1.38
C ARG A 108 -30.94 -5.51 -0.18
N ILE A 109 -29.76 -6.11 -0.41
CA ILE A 109 -28.83 -6.44 0.67
C ILE A 109 -28.32 -5.15 1.31
N SER A 110 -27.93 -4.15 0.52
CA SER A 110 -27.47 -2.85 1.00
C SER A 110 -28.51 -2.18 1.90
N ASP A 111 -29.78 -2.14 1.48
CA ASP A 111 -30.87 -1.56 2.25
C ASP A 111 -31.11 -2.29 3.58
N ILE A 112 -31.00 -3.62 3.58
CA ILE A 112 -31.13 -4.42 4.82
C ILE A 112 -29.99 -4.11 5.78
N VAL A 113 -28.74 -4.11 5.26
CA VAL A 113 -27.54 -3.85 6.08
C VAL A 113 -27.57 -2.44 6.66
N GLN A 114 -27.88 -1.43 5.83
CA GLN A 114 -28.00 -0.05 6.28
C GLN A 114 -29.00 0.10 7.43
N ARG A 115 -30.19 -0.50 7.28
CA ARG A 115 -31.24 -0.46 8.32
C ARG A 115 -30.85 -1.24 9.57
N LYS A 116 -30.30 -2.45 9.41
CA LYS A 116 -29.93 -3.32 10.52
C LYS A 116 -28.86 -2.72 11.41
N TYR A 117 -27.87 -2.06 10.81
CA TYR A 117 -26.71 -1.50 11.51
C TYR A 117 -26.76 0.03 11.65
N ASN A 118 -27.87 0.65 11.26
CA ASN A 118 -28.03 2.12 11.28
C ASN A 118 -26.87 2.85 10.58
N LEU A 119 -26.45 2.31 9.42
CA LEU A 119 -25.34 2.89 8.66
C LEU A 119 -25.82 4.09 7.85
N ARG A 120 -24.92 5.06 7.71
CA ARG A 120 -25.13 6.23 6.85
C ARG A 120 -23.88 6.54 6.05
N ILE A 121 -24.06 6.96 4.80
CA ILE A 121 -22.98 7.49 3.98
C ILE A 121 -22.75 8.94 4.39
N LEU A 122 -21.50 9.25 4.76
CA LEU A 122 -21.10 10.63 5.03
C LEU A 122 -20.81 11.32 3.69
N LYS A 123 -21.50 12.42 3.44
CA LYS A 123 -21.26 13.30 2.29
C LYS A 123 -20.79 14.67 2.78
N PHE A 124 -19.74 15.18 2.17
CA PHE A 124 -19.16 16.48 2.49
C PHE A 124 -19.45 17.47 1.37
N LYS A 125 -19.79 18.70 1.71
CA LYS A 125 -20.02 19.78 0.75
C LYS A 125 -18.75 20.55 0.44
N SER A 126 -17.78 20.51 1.31
CA SER A 126 -16.52 21.22 1.17
C SER A 126 -15.37 20.53 1.92
N ALA A 127 -14.13 20.78 1.49
CA ALA A 127 -12.95 20.35 2.24
C ALA A 127 -12.93 20.92 3.66
N SER A 128 -13.52 22.12 3.86
CA SER A 128 -13.68 22.71 5.20
C SER A 128 -14.49 21.82 6.15
N ASP A 129 -15.52 21.12 5.66
CA ASP A 129 -16.32 20.21 6.50
C ASP A 129 -15.51 19.00 6.93
N VAL A 130 -14.64 18.51 6.06
CA VAL A 130 -13.70 17.41 6.36
C VAL A 130 -12.74 17.83 7.47
N TYR A 131 -12.13 19.01 7.35
CA TYR A 131 -11.21 19.54 8.36
C TYR A 131 -11.91 19.82 9.70
N LYS A 132 -13.05 20.52 9.69
CA LYS A 132 -13.81 20.85 10.90
C LYS A 132 -14.28 19.61 11.67
N GLY A 133 -14.65 18.56 10.94
CA GLY A 133 -15.05 17.28 11.53
C GLY A 133 -13.90 16.38 11.94
N ASN A 134 -12.65 16.80 11.69
CA ASN A 134 -11.44 16.01 11.89
C ASN A 134 -11.48 14.65 11.18
N TYR A 135 -12.13 14.59 10.00
CA TYR A 135 -12.33 13.33 9.31
C TYR A 135 -11.05 12.78 8.71
N GLY A 136 -10.09 13.63 8.35
CA GLY A 136 -8.77 13.18 7.92
C GLY A 136 -8.09 12.32 8.99
N GLN A 137 -8.04 12.79 10.23
CA GLN A 137 -7.50 12.02 11.36
C GLN A 137 -8.27 10.71 11.56
N LYS A 138 -9.60 10.77 11.59
CA LYS A 138 -10.45 9.58 11.80
C LYS A 138 -10.25 8.50 10.75
N ILE A 139 -10.01 8.88 9.49
CA ILE A 139 -9.73 7.94 8.41
C ILE A 139 -8.38 7.23 8.66
N PHE A 140 -7.33 7.98 8.99
CA PHE A 140 -6.03 7.38 9.24
C PHE A 140 -5.97 6.59 10.56
N ASP A 141 -6.71 6.99 11.58
CA ASP A 141 -6.87 6.18 12.80
C ASP A 141 -7.57 4.85 12.49
N LEU A 142 -8.59 4.88 11.62
CA LEU A 142 -9.27 3.66 11.16
C LEU A 142 -8.32 2.77 10.35
N ILE A 143 -7.54 3.34 9.43
CA ILE A 143 -6.54 2.60 8.66
C ILE A 143 -5.50 1.97 9.59
N ASN A 144 -4.94 2.74 10.51
CA ASN A 144 -3.97 2.23 11.49
C ASN A 144 -4.51 1.04 12.30
N ASN A 145 -5.79 1.09 12.67
CA ASN A 145 -6.42 0.01 13.43
C ASN A 145 -6.78 -1.20 12.55
N ALA A 146 -7.34 -0.95 11.37
CA ALA A 146 -7.84 -2.02 10.50
C ALA A 146 -6.71 -2.79 9.80
N TYR A 147 -5.58 -2.13 9.55
CA TYR A 147 -4.45 -2.69 8.80
C TYR A 147 -3.29 -3.15 9.68
N ALA A 148 -3.43 -3.03 11.01
CA ALA A 148 -2.35 -3.33 11.96
C ALA A 148 -1.71 -4.72 11.76
N ASP A 149 -2.51 -5.71 11.38
CA ASP A 149 -2.08 -7.08 11.21
C ASP A 149 -1.75 -7.46 9.74
N LEU A 150 -1.87 -6.51 8.80
CA LEU A 150 -1.52 -6.79 7.41
C LEU A 150 0.00 -6.91 7.25
N TYR A 151 0.40 -7.81 6.35
CA TYR A 151 1.82 -7.96 6.00
C TYR A 151 2.38 -6.66 5.45
N GLY A 152 3.55 -6.29 5.95
CA GLY A 152 4.23 -5.07 5.50
C GLY A 152 3.65 -3.77 6.07
N TYR A 153 2.43 -3.77 6.63
CA TYR A 153 1.83 -2.56 7.17
C TYR A 153 2.67 -1.96 8.31
N SER A 154 2.83 -0.66 8.25
CA SER A 154 3.49 0.12 9.29
C SER A 154 2.57 1.22 9.79
N THR A 155 2.30 1.22 11.08
CA THR A 155 1.45 2.23 11.72
C THR A 155 1.96 3.64 11.43
N LEU A 156 1.09 4.47 10.88
CA LEU A 156 1.41 5.86 10.56
C LEU A 156 1.55 6.68 11.84
N SER A 157 2.66 7.37 11.96
CA SER A 157 2.88 8.37 13.01
C SER A 157 2.00 9.61 12.80
N GLN A 158 1.74 10.39 13.83
CA GLN A 158 0.95 11.63 13.73
C GLN A 158 1.52 12.58 12.67
N ARG A 159 2.85 12.70 12.58
CA ARG A 159 3.51 13.53 11.56
C ARG A 159 3.22 13.07 10.13
N GLN A 160 3.16 11.76 9.89
CA GLN A 160 2.79 11.20 8.59
C GLN A 160 1.31 11.42 8.30
N ILE A 161 0.44 11.21 9.28
CA ILE A 161 -1.00 11.48 9.17
C ILE A 161 -1.24 12.95 8.79
N ASP A 162 -0.63 13.90 9.51
CA ASP A 162 -0.76 15.33 9.22
C ASP A 162 -0.30 15.67 7.80
N TYR A 163 0.79 15.05 7.35
CA TYR A 163 1.30 15.21 5.99
C TYR A 163 0.30 14.68 4.95
N TYR A 164 -0.21 13.46 5.13
CA TYR A 164 -1.13 12.85 4.18
C TYR A 164 -2.50 13.55 4.15
N VAL A 165 -3.03 13.94 5.30
CA VAL A 165 -4.27 14.74 5.37
C VAL A 165 -4.10 16.03 4.56
N LYS A 166 -2.98 16.73 4.73
CA LYS A 166 -2.70 17.96 3.99
C LYS A 166 -2.55 17.73 2.49
N MET A 167 -1.99 16.58 2.09
CA MET A 167 -1.74 16.24 0.70
C MET A 167 -3.01 15.73 -0.01
N TYR A 168 -3.77 14.84 0.62
CA TYR A 168 -4.88 14.14 -0.05
C TYR A 168 -6.22 14.87 0.03
N ILE A 169 -6.54 15.56 1.15
CA ILE A 169 -7.85 16.22 1.28
C ILE A 169 -8.12 17.22 0.15
N PRO A 170 -7.16 18.05 -0.31
CA PRO A 170 -7.40 18.96 -1.43
C PRO A 170 -7.66 18.28 -2.78
N LEU A 171 -7.29 17.00 -2.92
CA LEU A 171 -7.49 16.22 -4.15
C LEU A 171 -8.86 15.54 -4.21
N LEU A 172 -9.61 15.52 -3.09
CA LEU A 172 -10.92 14.89 -3.05
C LEU A 172 -11.93 15.64 -3.89
N ARG A 173 -12.62 14.90 -4.77
CA ARG A 173 -13.82 15.38 -5.47
C ARG A 173 -15.03 15.07 -4.60
N LEU A 174 -15.56 16.10 -3.95
CA LEU A 174 -16.63 15.95 -2.94
C LEU A 174 -18.03 15.87 -3.55
N GLU A 175 -18.16 16.04 -4.84
CA GLU A 175 -19.40 15.91 -5.61
C GLU A 175 -19.79 14.47 -5.96
N ASN A 176 -18.92 13.49 -5.69
CA ASN A 176 -19.13 12.06 -5.98
C ASN A 176 -19.62 11.30 -4.73
#